data_6fb76c932c1ca235fd86137cdd980e41
#
_entry.id   6fb76c932c1ca235fd86137cdd980e41
#
_cell.length_a   1.000
_cell.length_b   1.000
_cell.length_c   1.000
_cell.angle_alpha   90.00
_cell.angle_beta   90.00
_cell.angle_gamma   90.00
#
_symmetry.space_group_name_H-M   'P 1'
#
loop_
_entity.id
_entity.type
_entity.pdbx_description
1 polymer ?
#
loop_
_entity_poly.entity_id
_entity_poly.type
_entity_poly.pdbx_seq_one_letter_code
_entity_poly.pdbx_strand_id
1 'polypeptide(L)'
;MKNKRKNGLKWILAVWFCGISAMADAQVTESLKAIGMENIRCAQTPGVTTVSFENNVYRSTYTGVGKAIDACLGSKTKGDLQLVVLENRIPRLCINLPDTLTAAYRNGEISLTQVYQQMGITVDTDCLLYTSDAAD
;
A
#
# COMPACT_ATOMS: atom_id res chain seq x y z
N MET A 1 40.10 -9.55 18.10
CA MET A 1 39.31 -8.37 18.53
C MET A 1 38.71 -7.57 17.36
N LYS A 2 39.39 -7.37 16.25
CA LYS A 2 38.87 -6.61 15.11
C LYS A 2 37.66 -7.27 14.39
N ASN A 3 37.53 -8.60 14.45
CA ASN A 3 36.46 -9.33 13.78
C ASN A 3 35.08 -9.25 14.50
N LYS A 4 35.08 -9.04 15.83
CA LYS A 4 33.82 -8.91 16.60
C LYS A 4 33.11 -7.56 16.35
N ARG A 5 33.88 -6.50 16.03
CA ARG A 5 33.27 -5.18 15.70
C ARG A 5 32.61 -5.14 14.33
N LYS A 6 33.15 -5.85 13.33
CA LYS A 6 32.54 -5.93 11.99
C LYS A 6 31.24 -6.71 11.96
N ASN A 7 31.11 -7.74 12.77
CA ASN A 7 29.89 -8.54 12.86
C ASN A 7 28.77 -7.79 13.58
N GLY A 8 29.10 -7.00 14.62
CA GLY A 8 28.11 -6.15 15.31
C GLY A 8 27.50 -5.07 14.41
N LEU A 9 28.32 -4.49 13.50
CA LEU A 9 27.85 -3.46 12.58
C LEU A 9 26.90 -4.02 11.51
N LYS A 10 27.12 -5.24 11.03
CA LYS A 10 26.26 -5.91 10.08
C LYS A 10 24.87 -6.25 10.68
N TRP A 11 24.83 -6.62 11.94
CA TRP A 11 23.59 -6.90 12.66
C TRP A 11 22.76 -5.63 12.89
N ILE A 12 23.40 -4.53 13.24
CA ILE A 12 22.74 -3.24 13.44
C ILE A 12 22.13 -2.74 12.12
N LEU A 13 22.82 -2.89 10.99
CA LEU A 13 22.32 -2.52 9.67
C LEU A 13 21.12 -3.38 9.23
N ALA A 14 21.11 -4.68 9.53
CA ALA A 14 19.99 -5.58 9.22
C ALA A 14 18.75 -5.22 10.03
N VAL A 15 18.89 -4.92 11.31
CA VAL A 15 17.80 -4.47 12.18
C VAL A 15 17.22 -3.12 11.72
N TRP A 16 18.07 -2.22 11.25
CA TRP A 16 17.65 -0.92 10.72
C TRP A 16 16.82 -1.05 9.44
N PHE A 17 17.18 -1.98 8.56
CA PHE A 17 16.46 -2.24 7.32
C PHE A 17 15.05 -2.80 7.57
N CYS A 18 14.87 -3.70 8.53
CA CYS A 18 13.57 -4.21 8.95
C CYS A 18 12.70 -3.12 9.58
N GLY A 19 13.28 -2.18 10.33
CA GLY A 19 12.56 -1.06 10.94
C GLY A 19 11.95 -0.08 9.94
N ILE A 20 12.61 0.17 8.79
CA ILE A 20 12.12 1.07 7.75
C ILE A 20 10.88 0.48 7.04
N SER A 21 10.86 -0.82 6.78
CA SER A 21 9.72 -1.50 6.17
C SER A 21 8.48 -1.48 7.08
N ALA A 22 8.65 -1.74 8.37
CA ALA A 22 7.57 -1.68 9.36
C ALA A 22 7.01 -0.25 9.53
N MET A 23 7.84 0.78 9.40
CA MET A 23 7.40 2.19 9.45
C MET A 23 6.55 2.58 8.26
N ALA A 24 6.86 2.11 7.05
CA ALA A 24 6.08 2.40 5.85
C ALA A 24 4.66 1.80 5.94
N ASP A 25 4.54 0.57 6.43
CA ASP A 25 3.25 -0.10 6.64
C ASP A 25 2.42 0.61 7.70
N ALA A 26 3.02 1.04 8.79
CA ALA A 26 2.37 1.82 9.83
C ALA A 26 1.88 3.17 9.30
N GLN A 27 2.64 3.85 8.44
CA GLN A 27 2.25 5.11 7.82
C GLN A 27 1.04 4.96 6.90
N VAL A 28 1.00 3.94 6.05
CA VAL A 28 -0.14 3.65 5.17
C VAL A 28 -1.40 3.40 6.00
N THR A 29 -1.30 2.55 7.01
CA THR A 29 -2.41 2.23 7.90
C THR A 29 -2.94 3.47 8.62
N GLU A 30 -2.07 4.29 9.19
CA GLU A 30 -2.45 5.53 9.88
C GLU A 30 -3.06 6.55 8.92
N SER A 31 -2.51 6.71 7.71
CA SER A 31 -3.03 7.61 6.69
C SER A 31 -4.44 7.23 6.26
N LEU A 32 -4.71 5.94 6.08
CA LEU A 32 -6.04 5.43 5.73
C LEU A 32 -7.03 5.57 6.88
N LYS A 33 -6.60 5.32 8.12
CA LYS A 33 -7.44 5.57 9.30
C LYS A 33 -7.81 7.04 9.45
N ALA A 34 -6.88 7.95 9.17
CA ALA A 34 -7.08 9.38 9.28
C ALA A 34 -8.19 9.90 8.34
N ILE A 35 -8.38 9.27 7.20
CA ILE A 35 -9.46 9.61 6.26
C ILE A 35 -10.75 8.80 6.49
N GLY A 36 -10.79 7.96 7.53
CA GLY A 36 -11.97 7.22 7.97
C GLY A 36 -12.16 5.83 7.37
N MET A 37 -11.14 5.29 6.71
CA MET A 37 -11.21 3.90 6.21
C MET A 37 -11.17 2.89 7.35
N GLU A 38 -11.86 1.77 7.17
CA GLU A 38 -11.98 0.71 8.15
C GLU A 38 -11.41 -0.61 7.61
N ASN A 39 -11.26 -1.60 8.49
CA ASN A 39 -10.77 -2.95 8.15
C ASN A 39 -9.47 -2.94 7.33
N ILE A 40 -8.55 -2.06 7.71
CA ILE A 40 -7.30 -1.84 6.98
C ILE A 40 -6.32 -2.97 7.28
N ARG A 41 -5.79 -3.57 6.21
CA ARG A 41 -4.70 -4.56 6.30
C ARG A 41 -3.65 -4.23 5.26
N CYS A 42 -2.41 -4.38 5.64
CA CYS A 42 -1.27 -4.15 4.77
C CYS A 42 -0.41 -5.42 4.74
N ALA A 43 -0.08 -5.87 3.55
CA ALA A 43 0.79 -7.02 3.33
C ALA A 43 1.87 -6.65 2.32
N GLN A 44 3.11 -7.01 2.63
CA GLN A 44 4.24 -6.80 1.74
C GLN A 44 4.74 -8.14 1.20
N THR A 45 4.82 -8.21 -0.13
CA THR A 45 5.55 -9.25 -0.85
C THR A 45 6.71 -8.59 -1.59
N PRO A 46 7.73 -9.34 -2.05
CA PRO A 46 8.82 -8.74 -2.81
C PRO A 46 8.32 -7.95 -4.02
N GLY A 47 8.55 -6.63 -4.01
CA GLY A 47 8.17 -5.73 -5.10
C GLY A 47 6.73 -5.25 -5.11
N VAL A 48 5.85 -5.73 -4.23
CA VAL A 48 4.43 -5.33 -4.19
C VAL A 48 3.97 -5.09 -2.76
N THR A 49 3.33 -3.96 -2.53
CA THR A 49 2.61 -3.66 -1.28
C THR A 49 1.12 -3.76 -1.55
N THR A 50 0.44 -4.67 -0.88
CA THR A 50 -1.02 -4.85 -0.97
C THR A 50 -1.70 -4.25 0.25
N VAL A 51 -2.64 -3.35 0.02
CA VAL A 51 -3.40 -2.69 1.09
C VAL A 51 -4.89 -2.95 0.85
N SER A 52 -5.54 -3.59 1.79
CA SER A 52 -6.99 -3.74 1.77
C SER A 52 -7.65 -2.79 2.75
N PHE A 53 -8.79 -2.24 2.39
CA PHE A 53 -9.55 -1.32 3.22
C PHE A 53 -11.03 -1.32 2.83
N GLU A 54 -11.86 -0.84 3.74
CA GLU A 54 -13.30 -0.69 3.53
C GLU A 54 -13.67 0.79 3.63
N ASN A 55 -14.44 1.27 2.63
CA ASN A 55 -14.91 2.65 2.58
C ASN A 55 -16.35 2.72 3.09
N ASN A 56 -16.53 3.11 4.33
CA ASN A 56 -17.85 3.33 4.94
C ASN A 56 -18.18 4.83 5.13
N VAL A 57 -17.27 5.72 4.74
CA VAL A 57 -17.37 7.16 4.97
C VAL A 57 -17.83 7.91 3.74
N TYR A 58 -17.23 7.59 2.60
CA TYR A 58 -17.53 8.29 1.36
C TYR A 58 -18.64 7.58 0.59
N ARG A 59 -19.66 8.33 0.22
CA ARG A 59 -20.83 7.81 -0.48
C ARG A 59 -20.49 7.26 -1.86
N SER A 60 -19.56 7.91 -2.54
CA SER A 60 -19.07 7.48 -3.84
C SER A 60 -17.84 6.60 -3.67
N THR A 61 -17.85 5.43 -4.27
CA THR A 61 -16.69 4.54 -4.33
C THR A 61 -15.49 5.24 -4.97
N TYR A 62 -15.72 6.01 -6.04
CA TYR A 62 -14.66 6.77 -6.71
C TYR A 62 -14.00 7.80 -5.82
N THR A 63 -14.80 8.53 -5.02
CA THR A 63 -14.27 9.49 -4.07
C THR A 63 -13.44 8.79 -3.00
N GLY A 64 -13.93 7.69 -2.45
CA GLY A 64 -13.23 6.90 -1.46
C GLY A 64 -11.90 6.34 -1.99
N VAL A 65 -11.92 5.79 -3.20
CA VAL A 65 -10.71 5.27 -3.87
C VAL A 65 -9.69 6.39 -4.08
N GLY A 66 -10.13 7.55 -4.56
CA GLY A 66 -9.24 8.69 -4.78
C GLY A 66 -8.57 9.17 -3.50
N LYS A 67 -9.33 9.27 -2.42
CA LYS A 67 -8.79 9.62 -1.10
C LYS A 67 -7.81 8.58 -0.59
N ALA A 68 -8.10 7.31 -0.81
CA ALA A 68 -7.19 6.22 -0.42
C ALA A 68 -5.90 6.22 -1.23
N ILE A 69 -5.98 6.44 -2.55
CA ILE A 69 -4.79 6.57 -3.41
C ILE A 69 -3.92 7.72 -2.93
N ASP A 70 -4.49 8.89 -2.72
CA ASP A 70 -3.77 10.07 -2.26
C ASP A 70 -3.09 9.81 -0.90
N ALA A 71 -3.79 9.20 0.04
CA ALA A 71 -3.24 8.84 1.34
C ALA A 71 -2.09 7.83 1.24
N CYS A 72 -2.23 6.82 0.40
CA CYS A 72 -1.18 5.80 0.18
C CYS A 72 0.03 6.38 -0.53
N LEU A 73 -0.16 7.28 -1.49
CA LEU A 73 0.93 7.93 -2.21
C LEU A 73 1.71 8.92 -1.35
N GLY A 74 1.08 9.48 -0.33
CA GLY A 74 1.76 10.28 0.69
C GLY A 74 2.70 9.48 1.58
N SER A 75 2.50 8.17 1.69
CA SER A 75 3.40 7.28 2.40
C SER A 75 4.46 6.72 1.44
N LYS A 76 5.70 6.61 1.95
CA LYS A 76 6.87 6.19 1.14
C LYS A 76 6.90 4.68 0.91
N THR A 77 5.90 4.13 0.24
CA THR A 77 5.92 2.73 -0.18
C THR A 77 6.85 2.54 -1.38
N LYS A 78 7.56 1.43 -1.42
CA LYS A 78 8.43 1.06 -2.54
C LYS A 78 7.78 -0.06 -3.35
N GLY A 79 7.99 -0.03 -4.66
CA GLY A 79 7.46 -1.03 -5.58
C GLY A 79 6.02 -0.74 -5.99
N ASP A 80 5.40 -1.73 -6.58
CA ASP A 80 4.02 -1.63 -7.04
C ASP A 80 3.06 -1.59 -5.85
N LEU A 81 2.00 -0.81 -5.97
CA LEU A 81 0.97 -0.70 -4.95
C LEU A 81 -0.32 -1.33 -5.45
N GLN A 82 -0.86 -2.24 -4.68
CA GLN A 82 -2.13 -2.89 -4.96
C GLN A 82 -3.13 -2.52 -3.88
N LEU A 83 -4.22 -1.88 -4.27
CA LEU A 83 -5.31 -1.51 -3.37
C LEU A 83 -6.49 -2.46 -3.57
N VAL A 84 -6.97 -3.05 -2.48
CA VAL A 84 -8.13 -3.95 -2.49
C VAL A 84 -9.26 -3.28 -1.73
N VAL A 85 -10.30 -2.89 -2.45
CA VAL A 85 -11.48 -2.26 -1.85
C VAL A 85 -12.44 -3.35 -1.39
N LEU A 86 -12.75 -3.33 -0.11
CA LEU A 86 -13.66 -4.28 0.52
C LEU A 86 -15.07 -3.68 0.64
N GLU A 87 -16.06 -4.52 0.55
CA GLU A 87 -17.45 -4.23 0.89
C GLU A 87 -17.98 -5.37 1.76
N ASN A 88 -18.37 -5.08 2.99
CA ASN A 88 -18.74 -6.12 3.97
C ASN A 88 -17.65 -7.17 4.15
N ARG A 89 -16.39 -6.75 4.19
CA ARG A 89 -15.19 -7.60 4.28
C ARG A 89 -14.92 -8.49 3.06
N ILE A 90 -15.70 -8.30 1.99
CA ILE A 90 -15.52 -9.05 0.75
C ILE A 90 -14.82 -8.14 -0.27
N PRO A 91 -13.69 -8.59 -0.85
CA PRO A 91 -13.04 -7.85 -1.91
C PRO A 91 -13.95 -7.65 -3.12
N ARG A 92 -14.10 -6.40 -3.56
CA ARG A 92 -14.94 -6.01 -4.68
C ARG A 92 -14.15 -5.44 -5.84
N LEU A 93 -13.07 -4.75 -5.54
CA LEU A 93 -12.29 -4.03 -6.53
C LEU A 93 -10.82 -4.14 -6.18
N CYS A 94 -10.01 -4.41 -7.17
CA CYS A 94 -8.56 -4.40 -7.05
C CYS A 94 -7.98 -3.33 -7.98
N ILE A 95 -7.14 -2.47 -7.43
CA ILE A 95 -6.52 -1.38 -8.16
C ILE A 95 -5.02 -1.59 -8.15
N ASN A 96 -4.44 -1.67 -9.32
CA ASN A 96 -3.00 -1.85 -9.48
C ASN A 96 -2.36 -0.52 -9.89
N LEU A 97 -1.43 -0.06 -9.07
CA LEU A 97 -0.66 1.15 -9.28
C LEU A 97 0.81 0.77 -9.45
N PRO A 98 1.32 0.71 -10.69
CA PRO A 98 2.73 0.43 -10.93
C PRO A 98 3.63 1.48 -10.27
N ASP A 99 4.83 1.07 -9.87
CA ASP A 99 5.82 1.95 -9.23
C ASP A 99 6.16 3.18 -10.09
N THR A 100 6.24 3.01 -11.40
CA THR A 100 6.46 4.12 -12.34
C THR A 100 5.37 5.17 -12.28
N LEU A 101 4.11 4.74 -12.14
CA LEU A 101 2.95 5.64 -12.04
C LEU A 101 2.93 6.39 -10.70
N THR A 102 3.19 5.68 -9.61
CA THR A 102 3.24 6.29 -8.27
C THR A 102 4.41 7.28 -8.14
N ALA A 103 5.56 6.96 -8.71
CA ALA A 103 6.72 7.84 -8.74
C ALA A 103 6.44 9.13 -9.55
N ALA A 104 5.82 9.00 -10.72
CA ALA A 104 5.45 10.15 -11.55
C ALA A 104 4.48 11.10 -10.81
N TYR A 105 3.50 10.55 -10.10
CA TYR A 105 2.58 11.35 -9.28
C TYR A 105 3.30 12.06 -8.13
N ARG A 106 4.18 11.35 -7.39
CA ARG A 106 4.96 11.96 -6.30
C ARG A 106 5.87 13.08 -6.77
N ASN A 107 6.42 12.94 -7.96
CA ASN A 107 7.29 13.96 -8.57
C ASN A 107 6.52 15.14 -9.16
N GLY A 108 5.19 15.11 -9.15
CA GLY A 108 4.35 16.15 -9.72
C GLY A 108 4.27 16.14 -11.25
N GLU A 109 4.73 15.07 -11.90
CA GLU A 109 4.73 14.93 -13.35
C GLU A 109 3.35 14.68 -13.94
N ILE A 110 2.49 13.99 -13.15
CA ILE A 110 1.12 13.67 -13.54
C ILE A 110 0.13 14.07 -12.44
N SER A 111 -1.10 14.34 -12.84
CA SER A 111 -2.20 14.66 -11.93
C SER A 111 -2.90 13.39 -11.42
N LEU A 112 -3.71 13.52 -10.38
CA LEU A 112 -4.53 12.43 -9.90
C LEU A 112 -5.48 11.88 -10.98
N THR A 113 -6.02 12.74 -11.83
CA THR A 113 -6.85 12.33 -12.96
C THR A 113 -6.10 11.43 -13.94
N GLN A 114 -4.83 11.74 -14.19
CA GLN A 114 -3.97 10.91 -15.05
C GLN A 114 -3.64 9.58 -14.38
N VAL A 115 -3.48 9.55 -13.05
CA VAL A 115 -3.34 8.30 -12.29
C VAL A 115 -4.57 7.41 -12.52
N TYR A 116 -5.77 7.96 -12.41
CA TYR A 116 -7.01 7.23 -12.66
C TYR A 116 -7.10 6.66 -14.08
N GLN A 117 -6.60 7.37 -15.06
CA GLN A 117 -6.63 6.92 -16.45
C GLN A 117 -5.65 5.80 -16.75
N GLN A 118 -4.57 5.72 -16.00
CA GLN A 118 -3.46 4.78 -16.24
C GLN A 118 -3.43 3.61 -15.26
N MET A 119 -4.15 3.68 -14.15
CA MET A 119 -4.19 2.58 -13.18
C MET A 119 -4.96 1.38 -13.73
N GLY A 120 -4.52 0.18 -13.36
CA GLY A 120 -5.26 -1.05 -13.67
C GLY A 120 -6.37 -1.28 -12.66
N ILE A 121 -7.59 -1.45 -13.13
CA ILE A 121 -8.73 -1.82 -12.29
C ILE A 121 -9.19 -3.22 -12.68
N THR A 122 -9.22 -4.13 -11.73
CA THR A 122 -9.71 -5.49 -11.96
C THR A 122 -10.72 -5.88 -10.89
N VAL A 123 -11.72 -6.64 -11.32
CA VAL A 123 -12.71 -7.27 -10.43
C VAL A 123 -12.36 -8.75 -10.24
N ASP A 124 -11.15 -9.13 -10.55
CA ASP A 124 -10.73 -10.49 -10.72
C ASP A 124 -10.38 -11.19 -9.39
N THR A 125 -10.60 -12.49 -9.38
CA THR A 125 -10.40 -13.38 -8.23
C THR A 125 -8.95 -13.49 -7.78
N ASP A 126 -7.97 -13.13 -8.60
CA ASP A 126 -6.55 -13.19 -8.25
C ASP A 126 -6.18 -12.25 -7.10
N CYS A 127 -6.83 -11.09 -7.00
CA CYS A 127 -6.73 -10.20 -5.83
C CYS A 127 -7.33 -10.82 -4.56
N LEU A 128 -8.33 -11.66 -4.70
CA LEU A 128 -9.01 -12.34 -3.59
C LEU A 128 -8.12 -13.37 -2.92
N LEU A 129 -7.28 -14.05 -3.68
CA LEU A 129 -6.37 -15.08 -3.17
C LEU A 129 -5.29 -14.47 -2.27
N TYR A 130 -4.78 -13.29 -2.62
CA TYR A 130 -3.79 -12.60 -1.80
C TYR A 130 -4.35 -12.11 -0.46
N THR A 131 -5.61 -11.68 -0.42
CA THR A 131 -6.23 -11.22 0.82
C THR A 131 -6.67 -12.35 1.74
N SER A 132 -7.01 -13.52 1.21
CA SER A 132 -7.35 -14.69 2.03
C SER A 132 -6.09 -15.30 2.67
N ASP A 133 -4.95 -15.33 1.99
CA ASP A 133 -3.67 -15.80 2.53
C ASP A 133 -3.15 -14.84 3.62
N ALA A 134 -3.41 -13.55 3.52
CA ALA A 134 -3.05 -12.57 4.53
C ALA A 134 -3.97 -12.60 5.77
N ALA A 135 -5.12 -13.25 5.72
CA ALA A 135 -6.07 -13.38 6.83
C ALA A 135 -5.80 -14.58 7.73
N ASP A 136 -5.01 -15.53 7.27
CA ASP A 136 -4.59 -16.71 8.02
C ASP A 136 -3.26 -16.47 8.75
#